data_7fb47f350acafa309808f2cd17208439
#
_entry.id   7fb47f350acafa309808f2cd17208439
#
_cell.length_a   1.000
_cell.length_b   1.000
_cell.length_c   1.000
_cell.angle_alpha   90.00
_cell.angle_beta   90.00
_cell.angle_gamma   90.00
#
_symmetry.space_group_name_H-M   'P 1'
#
loop_
_entity.id
_entity.type
_entity.pdbx_description
1 polymer ?
#
loop_
_entity_poly.entity_id
_entity_poly.type
_entity_poly.pdbx_seq_one_letter_code
_entity_poly.pdbx_strand_id
1 'polypeptide(L)'
;NPSKLSRWIGDSVLSGKIMIKKIEEFEQKKSPKDKFVEATQKNSSVFKPKINPEIWLSQRGLAVSKIIPILLEAKLWKILGIIEGPNNSTEEGSWEVIEDPWSNEIKLFKGSEDLIDAPSLRVISPEIENWNNKDIFLKKLIKILEIRRRDANLVNDKSIVKSILVEKWKFQPQSATLNHKQIFFPAWIIENSGKKILNGINGNTYELPNSFVMT
;
A
#
# COMPACT_ATOMS: atom_id res chain seq x y z
N ASN A 1 -16.55 -19.03 16.04
CA ASN A 1 -15.10 -18.99 16.28
C ASN A 1 -14.55 -17.74 15.65
N PRO A 2 -14.02 -16.79 16.42
CA PRO A 2 -13.37 -15.61 15.85
C PRO A 2 -12.21 -16.08 14.98
N SER A 3 -12.13 -15.56 13.76
CA SER A 3 -11.07 -15.88 12.83
C SER A 3 -9.71 -15.55 13.48
N LYS A 4 -8.63 -16.24 13.08
CA LYS A 4 -7.26 -15.93 13.55
C LYS A 4 -6.92 -14.45 13.40
N LEU A 5 -7.57 -13.77 12.45
CA LEU A 5 -7.44 -12.34 12.19
C LEU A 5 -8.06 -11.48 13.30
N SER A 6 -9.27 -11.82 13.78
CA SER A 6 -9.91 -11.10 14.89
C SER A 6 -9.12 -11.28 16.20
N ARG A 7 -8.48 -12.43 16.38
CA ARG A 7 -7.57 -12.65 17.49
C ARG A 7 -6.31 -11.79 17.39
N TRP A 8 -5.72 -11.72 16.20
CA TRP A 8 -4.54 -10.88 15.94
C TRP A 8 -4.86 -9.39 16.11
N ILE A 9 -6.01 -8.93 15.57
CA ILE A 9 -6.52 -7.57 15.80
C ILE A 9 -6.80 -7.36 17.29
N GLY A 10 -7.39 -8.35 17.98
CA GLY A 10 -7.63 -8.31 19.41
C GLY A 10 -6.35 -8.15 20.22
N ASP A 11 -5.34 -8.96 19.95
CA ASP A 11 -4.07 -8.94 20.67
C ASP A 11 -3.25 -7.69 20.36
N SER A 12 -3.25 -7.23 19.10
CA SER A 12 -2.62 -5.96 18.70
C SER A 12 -3.37 -4.74 19.23
N VAL A 13 -4.69 -4.79 19.32
CA VAL A 13 -5.54 -3.75 19.94
C VAL A 13 -5.38 -3.76 21.46
N LEU A 14 -5.18 -4.92 22.10
CA LEU A 14 -4.91 -4.98 23.54
C LEU A 14 -3.54 -4.39 23.90
N SER A 15 -2.49 -4.72 23.16
CA SER A 15 -1.19 -4.05 23.31
C SER A 15 -1.27 -2.57 22.89
N GLY A 16 -1.99 -2.24 21.84
CA GLY A 16 -2.25 -0.87 21.41
C GLY A 16 -3.17 -0.08 22.36
N LYS A 17 -4.22 -0.70 22.95
CA LYS A 17 -5.07 -0.06 23.97
C LYS A 17 -4.31 0.25 25.26
N ILE A 18 -3.40 -0.60 25.67
CA ILE A 18 -2.54 -0.35 26.84
C ILE A 18 -1.61 0.84 26.54
N MET A 19 -1.10 0.93 25.30
CA MET A 19 -0.27 2.06 24.87
C MET A 19 -1.09 3.34 24.68
N ILE A 20 -2.29 3.27 24.11
CA ILE A 20 -3.22 4.40 23.97
C ILE A 20 -3.60 4.94 25.34
N LYS A 21 -3.92 4.09 26.33
CA LYS A 21 -4.17 4.56 27.71
C LYS A 21 -2.95 5.24 28.33
N LYS A 22 -1.74 4.71 28.10
CA LYS A 22 -0.52 5.38 28.58
C LYS A 22 -0.27 6.71 27.88
N ILE A 23 -0.56 6.83 26.60
CA ILE A 23 -0.47 8.07 25.84
C ILE A 23 -1.51 9.07 26.32
N GLU A 24 -2.75 8.67 26.53
CA GLU A 24 -3.82 9.53 27.08
C GLU A 24 -3.50 10.05 28.48
N GLU A 25 -2.94 9.20 29.36
CA GLU A 25 -2.47 9.63 30.69
C GLU A 25 -1.27 10.58 30.64
N PHE A 26 -0.43 10.47 29.60
CA PHE A 26 0.69 11.40 29.37
C PHE A 26 0.22 12.73 28.76
N GLU A 27 -0.79 12.72 27.89
CA GLU A 27 -1.33 13.92 27.23
C GLU A 27 -2.11 14.81 28.20
N GLN A 28 -2.79 14.25 29.20
CA GLN A 28 -3.50 15.03 30.20
C GLN A 28 -2.56 15.87 31.10
N LYS A 29 -1.25 15.66 31.06
CA LYS A 29 -0.25 16.39 31.86
C LYS A 29 0.56 17.44 31.11
N LYS A 30 0.33 17.65 29.80
CA LYS A 30 1.07 18.64 28.99
C LYS A 30 0.14 19.62 28.27
N SER A 31 0.53 20.86 28.28
CA SER A 31 -0.17 22.05 27.84
C SER A 31 -0.61 22.07 26.37
N PRO A 32 -1.65 22.85 26.01
CA PRO A 32 -2.41 22.70 24.76
C PRO A 32 -1.78 23.48 23.61
N LYS A 33 -0.77 22.95 22.95
CA LYS A 33 -0.26 23.57 21.71
C LYS A 33 0.07 22.62 20.57
N ASP A 34 -0.06 21.32 20.72
CA ASP A 34 0.09 20.41 19.60
C ASP A 34 -1.30 19.95 19.14
N LYS A 35 -1.81 20.58 18.09
CA LYS A 35 -2.99 20.10 17.38
C LYS A 35 -2.64 18.75 16.73
N PHE A 36 -2.83 17.68 17.49
CA PHE A 36 -2.99 16.37 16.89
C PHE A 36 -4.21 16.44 15.98
N VAL A 37 -4.00 16.35 14.70
CA VAL A 37 -5.06 16.04 13.76
C VAL A 37 -5.41 14.57 14.03
N GLU A 38 -6.33 14.32 14.98
CA GLU A 38 -7.17 13.13 14.93
C GLU A 38 -7.92 13.23 13.61
N ALA A 39 -7.29 12.70 12.57
CA ALA A 39 -8.01 12.41 11.35
C ALA A 39 -9.07 11.37 11.74
N THR A 40 -10.27 11.84 12.02
CA THR A 40 -11.49 11.02 12.04
C THR A 40 -11.63 10.41 10.66
N GLN A 41 -10.95 9.28 10.47
CA GLN A 41 -10.89 8.55 9.23
C GLN A 41 -12.16 7.71 9.07
N LYS A 42 -13.33 8.37 9.09
CA LYS A 42 -14.55 7.74 8.63
C LYS A 42 -14.34 7.34 7.18
N ASN A 43 -14.28 6.03 6.91
CA ASN A 43 -14.15 5.37 5.60
C ASN A 43 -12.72 5.21 5.04
N SER A 44 -11.70 5.22 5.84
CA SER A 44 -10.35 4.88 5.38
C SER A 44 -10.11 3.36 5.42
N SER A 45 -9.40 2.84 4.44
CA SER A 45 -9.10 1.41 4.33
C SER A 45 -7.61 1.15 4.57
N VAL A 46 -7.32 0.03 5.21
CA VAL A 46 -5.97 -0.48 5.44
C VAL A 46 -5.83 -1.89 4.88
N PHE A 47 -4.68 -2.24 4.37
CA PHE A 47 -4.39 -3.60 3.98
C PHE A 47 -4.30 -4.53 5.20
N LYS A 48 -4.76 -5.76 5.02
CA LYS A 48 -4.50 -6.82 6.01
C LYS A 48 -3.00 -7.07 6.11
N PRO A 49 -2.42 -7.09 7.32
CA PRO A 49 -1.00 -7.37 7.48
C PRO A 49 -0.68 -8.81 7.06
N LYS A 50 0.42 -8.97 6.34
CA LYS A 50 0.96 -10.27 5.91
C LYS A 50 2.16 -10.69 6.76
N ILE A 51 2.79 -9.74 7.45
CA ILE A 51 3.95 -9.94 8.31
C ILE A 51 3.51 -9.94 9.77
N ASN A 52 3.99 -10.91 10.54
CA ASN A 52 3.93 -10.88 12.00
C ASN A 52 5.25 -10.29 12.53
N PRO A 53 5.22 -9.16 13.23
CA PRO A 53 6.43 -8.47 13.67
C PRO A 53 7.27 -9.28 14.66
N GLU A 54 6.64 -10.07 15.54
CA GLU A 54 7.34 -10.89 16.54
C GLU A 54 8.12 -12.01 15.85
N ILE A 55 7.48 -12.71 14.89
CA ILE A 55 8.14 -13.75 14.10
C ILE A 55 9.27 -13.13 13.26
N TRP A 56 9.03 -11.98 12.65
CA TRP A 56 10.01 -11.27 11.85
C TRP A 56 11.26 -10.89 12.66
N LEU A 57 11.07 -10.42 13.91
CA LEU A 57 12.15 -10.08 14.85
C LEU A 57 12.92 -11.32 15.30
N SER A 58 12.20 -12.38 15.69
CA SER A 58 12.82 -13.62 16.18
C SER A 58 13.71 -14.27 15.11
N GLN A 59 13.27 -14.28 13.85
CA GLN A 59 14.05 -14.80 12.72
C GLN A 59 15.36 -14.05 12.46
N ARG A 60 15.48 -12.82 12.97
CA ARG A 60 16.67 -11.97 12.84
C ARG A 60 17.49 -11.85 14.10
N GLY A 61 17.16 -12.64 15.13
CA GLY A 61 17.84 -12.60 16.42
C GLY A 61 17.70 -11.26 17.15
N LEU A 62 16.68 -10.48 16.79
CA LEU A 62 16.39 -9.20 17.41
C LEU A 62 15.48 -9.44 18.63
N ALA A 63 16.08 -9.72 19.79
CA ALA A 63 15.32 -9.92 21.01
C ALA A 63 14.74 -8.61 21.54
N VAL A 64 13.52 -8.68 22.04
CA VAL A 64 12.80 -7.66 22.86
C VAL A 64 12.96 -6.23 22.37
N SER A 65 12.51 -5.97 21.16
CA SER A 65 12.33 -4.59 20.67
C SER A 65 10.94 -4.12 21.06
N LYS A 66 10.83 -2.84 21.39
CA LYS A 66 9.52 -2.20 21.53
C LYS A 66 8.88 -2.11 20.16
N ILE A 67 7.66 -2.59 20.02
CA ILE A 67 6.89 -2.63 18.78
C ILE A 67 5.70 -1.68 18.95
N ILE A 68 5.60 -0.68 18.09
CA ILE A 68 4.51 0.31 18.13
C ILE A 68 3.75 0.22 16.80
N PRO A 69 2.46 -0.18 16.80
CA PRO A 69 1.67 -0.25 15.59
C PRO A 69 1.37 1.14 15.05
N ILE A 70 1.47 1.27 13.73
CA ILE A 70 1.24 2.51 12.99
C ILE A 70 0.60 2.20 11.63
N LEU A 71 0.17 3.23 10.94
CA LEU A 71 -0.30 3.17 9.56
C LEU A 71 0.63 4.00 8.67
N LEU A 72 0.98 3.46 7.50
CA LEU A 72 1.73 4.17 6.48
C LEU A 72 0.78 4.61 5.38
N GLU A 73 0.82 5.89 5.04
CA GLU A 73 -0.01 6.45 3.99
C GLU A 73 0.41 5.95 2.60
N ALA A 74 -0.58 5.59 1.78
CA ALA A 74 -0.46 5.22 0.38
C ALA A 74 -1.69 5.72 -0.40
N LYS A 75 -1.67 5.62 -1.73
CA LYS A 75 -2.81 6.00 -2.57
C LYS A 75 -3.29 4.81 -3.38
N LEU A 76 -4.61 4.64 -3.44
CA LEU A 76 -5.27 3.76 -4.39
C LEU A 76 -5.87 4.61 -5.50
N TRP A 77 -5.30 4.50 -6.69
CA TRP A 77 -5.72 5.18 -7.88
C TRP A 77 -6.75 4.34 -8.63
N LYS A 78 -7.86 4.96 -9.01
CA LYS A 78 -8.78 4.44 -10.03
C LYS A 78 -8.47 5.15 -11.34
N ILE A 79 -8.12 4.38 -12.35
CA ILE A 79 -7.67 4.85 -13.65
C ILE A 79 -8.67 4.39 -14.70
N LEU A 80 -9.23 5.34 -15.42
CA LEU A 80 -10.05 5.08 -16.59
C LEU A 80 -9.27 5.56 -17.81
N GLY A 81 -9.30 4.82 -18.92
CA GLY A 81 -8.56 5.21 -20.10
C GLY A 81 -8.68 4.19 -21.22
N ILE A 82 -7.92 4.41 -22.27
CA ILE A 82 -7.93 3.60 -23.49
C ILE A 82 -6.63 2.82 -23.60
N ILE A 83 -6.72 1.56 -24.00
CA ILE A 83 -5.60 0.78 -24.51
C ILE A 83 -5.71 0.65 -26.01
N GLU A 84 -4.58 0.77 -26.69
CA GLU A 84 -4.46 0.64 -28.13
C GLU A 84 -3.71 -0.65 -28.47
N GLY A 85 -4.31 -1.44 -29.34
CA GLY A 85 -3.80 -2.70 -29.84
C GLY A 85 -3.36 -2.63 -31.29
N PRO A 86 -3.21 -3.79 -31.94
CA PRO A 86 -2.87 -3.90 -33.35
C PRO A 86 -3.92 -3.23 -34.23
N ASN A 87 -3.48 -2.75 -35.41
CA ASN A 87 -4.37 -2.14 -36.42
C ASN A 87 -5.17 -0.92 -35.89
N ASN A 88 -4.61 -0.19 -34.92
CA ASN A 88 -5.27 0.95 -34.26
C ASN A 88 -6.59 0.57 -33.55
N SER A 89 -6.76 -0.69 -33.20
CA SER A 89 -7.90 -1.13 -32.40
C SER A 89 -7.79 -0.50 -30.99
N THR A 90 -8.91 -0.04 -30.45
CA THR A 90 -8.94 0.62 -29.13
C THR A 90 -9.98 -0.03 -28.23
N GLU A 91 -9.66 -0.14 -26.94
CA GLU A 91 -10.58 -0.62 -25.92
C GLU A 91 -10.54 0.30 -24.69
N GLU A 92 -11.70 0.56 -24.13
CA GLU A 92 -11.78 1.25 -22.84
C GLU A 92 -11.45 0.30 -21.70
N GLY A 93 -10.73 0.80 -20.70
CA GLY A 93 -10.35 0.02 -19.53
C GLY A 93 -10.47 0.79 -18.23
N SER A 94 -10.62 0.02 -17.15
CA SER A 94 -10.61 0.51 -15.78
C SER A 94 -9.63 -0.31 -14.97
N TRP A 95 -8.72 0.36 -14.29
CA TRP A 95 -7.69 -0.28 -13.47
C TRP A 95 -7.63 0.36 -12.10
N GLU A 96 -7.30 -0.43 -11.11
CA GLU A 96 -6.94 0.06 -9.79
C GLU A 96 -5.44 -0.17 -9.57
N VAL A 97 -4.75 0.87 -9.10
CA VAL A 97 -3.31 0.89 -8.94
C VAL A 97 -2.94 1.47 -7.59
N ILE A 98 -2.10 0.77 -6.85
CA ILE A 98 -1.55 1.26 -5.60
C ILE A 98 -0.27 2.03 -5.90
N GLU A 99 -0.19 3.26 -5.40
CA GLU A 99 1.05 4.02 -5.31
C GLU A 99 1.60 3.88 -3.90
N ASP A 100 2.77 3.24 -3.81
CA ASP A 100 3.53 3.04 -2.58
C ASP A 100 4.73 3.99 -2.55
N PRO A 101 4.64 5.11 -1.83
CA PRO A 101 5.72 6.09 -1.75
C PRO A 101 6.91 5.59 -0.93
N TRP A 102 6.72 4.55 -0.10
CA TRP A 102 7.76 3.99 0.77
C TRP A 102 8.76 3.12 0.02
N SER A 103 8.29 2.43 -1.01
CA SER A 103 9.12 1.64 -1.93
C SER A 103 9.35 2.31 -3.28
N ASN A 104 8.76 3.48 -3.50
CA ASN A 104 8.74 4.19 -4.79
C ASN A 104 8.19 3.33 -5.94
N GLU A 105 7.22 2.48 -5.64
CA GLU A 105 6.62 1.55 -6.59
C GLU A 105 5.16 1.88 -6.87
N ILE A 106 4.69 1.46 -8.03
CA ILE A 106 3.27 1.37 -8.33
C ILE A 106 2.94 -0.06 -8.74
N LYS A 107 1.77 -0.56 -8.30
CA LYS A 107 1.36 -1.96 -8.52
C LYS A 107 -0.11 -2.03 -8.87
N LEU A 108 -0.47 -2.95 -9.80
CA LEU A 108 -1.88 -3.26 -10.04
C LEU A 108 -2.50 -3.85 -8.76
N PHE A 109 -3.66 -3.31 -8.41
CA PHE A 109 -4.50 -3.82 -7.34
C PHE A 109 -5.57 -4.73 -7.95
N LYS A 110 -5.59 -6.01 -7.54
CA LYS A 110 -6.46 -7.04 -8.15
C LYS A 110 -7.61 -7.49 -7.25
N GLY A 111 -7.79 -6.89 -6.09
CA GLY A 111 -8.86 -7.33 -5.22
C GLY A 111 -9.08 -6.46 -3.98
N SER A 112 -10.34 -6.24 -3.65
CA SER A 112 -10.78 -5.55 -2.43
C SER A 112 -10.67 -6.41 -1.17
N GLU A 113 -10.45 -7.72 -1.30
CA GLU A 113 -10.44 -8.67 -0.19
C GLU A 113 -9.31 -8.45 0.83
N ASP A 114 -8.23 -7.81 0.39
CA ASP A 114 -7.10 -7.48 1.26
C ASP A 114 -7.30 -6.17 2.06
N LEU A 115 -8.37 -5.42 1.80
CA LEU A 115 -8.67 -4.17 2.48
C LEU A 115 -9.71 -4.38 3.59
N ILE A 116 -9.44 -3.77 4.74
CA ILE A 116 -10.34 -3.72 5.89
C ILE A 116 -10.46 -2.27 6.37
N ASP A 117 -11.41 -1.99 7.25
CA ASP A 117 -11.52 -0.68 7.88
C ASP A 117 -10.26 -0.35 8.67
N ALA A 118 -9.77 0.87 8.51
CA ALA A 118 -8.56 1.31 9.18
C ALA A 118 -8.81 1.47 10.70
N PRO A 119 -8.00 0.82 11.55
CA PRO A 119 -8.05 1.04 12.98
C PRO A 119 -7.59 2.47 13.32
N SER A 120 -8.02 2.98 14.47
CA SER A 120 -7.55 4.27 14.97
C SER A 120 -6.12 4.14 15.49
N LEU A 121 -5.15 4.27 14.60
CA LEU A 121 -3.71 4.23 14.86
C LEU A 121 -3.05 5.50 14.33
N ARG A 122 -1.86 5.79 14.83
CA ARG A 122 -1.06 6.90 14.33
C ARG A 122 -0.70 6.65 12.86
N VAL A 123 -0.90 7.67 12.03
CA VAL A 123 -0.52 7.65 10.61
C VAL A 123 0.82 8.34 10.44
N ILE A 124 1.68 7.73 9.64
CA ILE A 124 2.90 8.37 9.14
C ILE A 124 2.70 8.63 7.65
N SER A 125 2.80 9.90 7.28
CA SER A 125 2.80 10.32 5.88
C SER A 125 4.24 10.35 5.37
N PRO A 126 4.47 9.97 4.12
CA PRO A 126 5.78 10.10 3.49
C PRO A 126 6.11 11.56 3.22
N GLU A 127 7.38 11.88 3.03
CA GLU A 127 7.79 13.17 2.53
C GLU A 127 7.19 13.44 1.14
N ILE A 128 6.89 14.71 0.83
CA ILE A 128 6.22 15.09 -0.42
C ILE A 128 7.00 14.60 -1.66
N GLU A 129 8.31 14.59 -1.56
CA GLU A 129 9.23 14.18 -2.63
C GLU A 129 9.15 12.67 -2.95
N ASN A 130 8.64 11.87 -2.03
CA ASN A 130 8.48 10.42 -2.22
C ASN A 130 7.24 10.08 -3.07
N TRP A 131 6.34 11.03 -3.27
CA TRP A 131 5.22 10.85 -4.19
C TRP A 131 5.67 11.06 -5.64
N ASN A 132 5.22 10.18 -6.53
CA ASN A 132 5.51 10.37 -7.95
C ASN A 132 4.82 11.64 -8.47
N ASN A 133 5.56 12.50 -9.16
CA ASN A 133 4.93 13.53 -9.94
C ASN A 133 4.13 12.91 -11.11
N LYS A 134 3.24 13.68 -11.72
CA LYS A 134 2.33 13.19 -12.78
C LYS A 134 3.07 12.48 -13.91
N ASP A 135 4.20 13.02 -14.35
CA ASP A 135 4.92 12.48 -15.50
C ASP A 135 5.61 11.16 -15.18
N ILE A 136 6.21 11.05 -14.00
CA ILE A 136 6.82 9.80 -13.51
C ILE A 136 5.73 8.74 -13.30
N PHE A 137 4.60 9.13 -12.69
CA PHE A 137 3.47 8.25 -12.47
C PHE A 137 2.93 7.67 -13.79
N LEU A 138 2.68 8.52 -14.79
CA LEU A 138 2.22 8.08 -16.11
C LEU A 138 3.22 7.18 -16.81
N LYS A 139 4.52 7.47 -16.73
CA LYS A 139 5.56 6.59 -17.30
C LYS A 139 5.57 5.20 -16.65
N LYS A 140 5.37 5.13 -15.34
CA LYS A 140 5.25 3.85 -14.63
C LYS A 140 3.95 3.12 -15.01
N LEU A 141 2.83 3.86 -15.16
CA LEU A 141 1.55 3.29 -15.59
C LEU A 141 1.64 2.60 -16.96
N ILE A 142 2.25 3.25 -17.95
CA ILE A 142 2.43 2.65 -19.29
C ILE A 142 3.07 1.28 -19.19
N LYS A 143 4.07 1.12 -18.31
CA LYS A 143 4.79 -0.16 -18.15
C LYS A 143 3.93 -1.24 -17.50
N ILE A 144 3.14 -0.91 -16.48
CA ILE A 144 2.36 -1.90 -15.73
C ILE A 144 1.03 -2.22 -16.41
N LEU A 145 0.50 -1.33 -17.26
CA LEU A 145 -0.74 -1.52 -18.01
C LEU A 145 -0.49 -2.06 -19.43
N GLU A 146 0.76 -2.35 -19.81
CA GLU A 146 1.05 -3.06 -21.04
C GLU A 146 0.47 -4.47 -20.96
N ILE A 147 -0.46 -4.80 -21.86
CA ILE A 147 -1.11 -6.12 -21.91
C ILE A 147 -0.57 -6.86 -23.12
N ARG A 148 -0.26 -8.14 -22.94
CA ARG A 148 0.09 -9.07 -24.01
C ARG A 148 -1.03 -10.10 -24.17
N ARG A 149 -1.69 -10.10 -25.32
CA ARG A 149 -2.77 -11.05 -25.64
C ARG A 149 -2.30 -12.00 -26.71
N ARG A 150 -2.76 -13.25 -26.65
CA ARG A 150 -2.58 -14.21 -27.74
C ARG A 150 -3.62 -13.92 -28.81
N ASP A 151 -3.19 -13.85 -30.05
CA ASP A 151 -4.14 -13.74 -31.16
C ASP A 151 -5.02 -15.01 -31.22
N ALA A 152 -6.31 -14.83 -30.98
CA ALA A 152 -7.27 -15.93 -30.97
C ALA A 152 -7.55 -16.48 -32.39
N ASN A 153 -7.24 -15.72 -33.42
CA ASN A 153 -7.57 -16.07 -34.83
C ASN A 153 -6.63 -17.14 -35.42
N LEU A 154 -5.50 -17.43 -34.77
CA LEU A 154 -4.51 -18.40 -35.25
C LEU A 154 -4.75 -19.86 -34.79
N VAL A 155 -5.88 -20.15 -34.13
CA VAL A 155 -6.13 -21.48 -33.54
C VAL A 155 -6.59 -22.50 -34.57
N ASN A 156 -6.95 -22.12 -35.80
CA ASN A 156 -7.62 -23.01 -36.78
C ASN A 156 -6.73 -23.57 -37.89
N ASP A 157 -5.44 -23.29 -37.92
CA ASP A 157 -4.58 -23.84 -38.96
C ASP A 157 -3.76 -25.03 -38.44
N LYS A 158 -3.93 -26.20 -39.13
CA LYS A 158 -3.28 -27.47 -38.77
C LYS A 158 -1.79 -27.53 -39.12
N SER A 159 -1.11 -26.41 -39.28
CA SER A 159 0.30 -26.38 -39.58
C SER A 159 1.17 -26.56 -38.31
N ILE A 160 2.22 -27.35 -38.46
CA ILE A 160 3.08 -27.91 -37.40
C ILE A 160 3.94 -26.86 -36.70
N VAL A 161 3.97 -25.63 -37.18
CA VAL A 161 4.71 -24.53 -36.55
C VAL A 161 3.72 -23.45 -36.10
N LYS A 162 3.27 -23.55 -34.86
CA LYS A 162 2.46 -22.50 -34.23
C LYS A 162 3.36 -21.33 -33.82
N SER A 163 3.56 -20.35 -34.67
CA SER A 163 4.05 -19.06 -34.22
C SER A 163 2.94 -18.41 -33.38
N ILE A 164 3.12 -18.35 -32.07
CA ILE A 164 2.18 -17.66 -31.20
C ILE A 164 2.43 -16.17 -31.41
N LEU A 165 1.62 -15.54 -32.24
CA LEU A 165 1.61 -14.09 -32.34
C LEU A 165 1.05 -13.52 -31.03
N VAL A 166 1.87 -12.76 -30.35
CA VAL A 166 1.49 -12.08 -29.11
C VAL A 166 1.22 -10.62 -29.47
N GLU A 167 -0.04 -10.25 -29.41
CA GLU A 167 -0.46 -8.87 -29.58
C GLU A 167 -0.10 -8.04 -28.38
N LYS A 168 0.44 -6.87 -28.62
CA LYS A 168 0.85 -5.92 -27.62
C LYS A 168 -0.14 -4.77 -27.57
N TRP A 169 -0.80 -4.61 -26.43
CA TRP A 169 -1.73 -3.53 -26.15
C TRP A 169 -1.07 -2.50 -25.22
N LYS A 170 -1.14 -1.24 -25.56
CA LYS A 170 -0.48 -0.15 -24.84
C LYS A 170 -1.50 0.83 -24.29
N PHE A 171 -1.33 1.21 -23.05
CA PHE A 171 -2.10 2.26 -22.42
C PHE A 171 -1.80 3.64 -23.04
N GLN A 172 -2.85 4.41 -23.32
CA GLN A 172 -2.78 5.77 -23.88
C GLN A 172 -2.91 6.80 -22.75
N PRO A 173 -1.80 7.40 -22.29
CA PRO A 173 -1.83 8.29 -21.13
C PRO A 173 -2.65 9.55 -21.35
N GLN A 174 -2.83 9.99 -22.60
CA GLN A 174 -3.62 11.18 -22.95
C GLN A 174 -5.11 10.99 -22.68
N SER A 175 -5.61 9.75 -22.73
CA SER A 175 -6.99 9.39 -22.44
C SER A 175 -7.28 9.20 -20.95
N ALA A 176 -6.26 9.29 -20.09
CA ALA A 176 -6.34 8.89 -18.71
C ALA A 176 -7.14 9.86 -17.84
N THR A 177 -8.18 9.36 -17.19
CA THR A 177 -8.81 9.99 -16.04
C THR A 177 -8.30 9.33 -14.76
N LEU A 178 -7.70 10.13 -13.88
CA LEU A 178 -7.04 9.67 -12.66
C LEU A 178 -7.77 10.20 -11.44
N ASN A 179 -8.31 9.30 -10.61
CA ASN A 179 -8.88 9.62 -9.31
C ASN A 179 -8.21 8.76 -8.26
N HIS A 180 -7.97 9.29 -7.07
CA HIS A 180 -7.37 8.51 -5.99
C HIS A 180 -8.11 8.68 -4.67
N LYS A 181 -7.99 7.68 -3.83
CA LYS A 181 -8.35 7.73 -2.41
C LYS A 181 -7.14 7.35 -1.56
N GLN A 182 -7.09 7.89 -0.36
CA GLN A 182 -6.09 7.51 0.64
C GLN A 182 -6.39 6.10 1.14
N ILE A 183 -5.34 5.30 1.27
CA ILE A 183 -5.33 3.98 1.87
C ILE A 183 -4.10 3.85 2.75
N PHE A 184 -4.04 2.79 3.55
CA PHE A 184 -2.91 2.60 4.46
C PHE A 184 -2.30 1.21 4.34
N PHE A 185 -0.98 1.14 4.60
CA PHE A 185 -0.29 -0.10 4.91
C PHE A 185 -0.17 -0.23 6.43
N PRO A 186 -0.43 -1.43 7.00
CA PRO A 186 -0.10 -1.71 8.38
C PRO A 186 1.42 -1.72 8.54
N ALA A 187 1.91 -1.15 9.62
CA ALA A 187 3.33 -1.12 9.90
C ALA A 187 3.61 -1.04 11.40
N TRP A 188 4.87 -1.18 11.77
CA TRP A 188 5.32 -1.05 13.16
C TRP A 188 6.60 -0.25 13.23
N ILE A 189 6.69 0.62 14.21
CA ILE A 189 7.97 1.18 14.62
C ILE A 189 8.63 0.14 15.51
N ILE A 190 9.85 -0.25 15.16
CA ILE A 190 10.70 -1.14 15.92
C ILE A 190 11.79 -0.30 16.57
N GLU A 191 11.82 -0.30 17.91
CA GLU A 191 12.86 0.37 18.70
C GLU A 191 13.86 -0.69 19.19
N ASN A 192 15.05 -0.71 18.59
CA ASN A 192 16.18 -1.51 19.04
C ASN A 192 17.41 -0.59 19.16
N SER A 193 18.51 -0.85 18.53
CA SER A 193 19.69 0.04 18.44
C SER A 193 19.44 1.33 17.64
N GLY A 194 18.23 1.52 17.14
CA GLY A 194 17.70 2.65 16.40
C GLY A 194 16.19 2.49 16.22
N LYS A 195 15.56 3.44 15.55
CA LYS A 195 14.13 3.39 15.25
C LYS A 195 13.93 3.17 13.76
N LYS A 196 13.25 2.08 13.41
CA LYS A 196 12.93 1.73 12.01
C LYS A 196 11.45 1.41 11.86
N ILE A 197 10.92 1.66 10.70
CA ILE A 197 9.56 1.26 10.34
C ILE A 197 9.63 -0.10 9.64
N LEU A 198 8.87 -1.08 10.13
CA LEU A 198 8.65 -2.36 9.47
C LEU A 198 7.33 -2.32 8.74
N ASN A 199 7.34 -2.49 7.42
CA ASN A 199 6.13 -2.59 6.61
C ASN A 199 5.47 -3.96 6.77
N GLY A 200 4.19 -3.96 7.14
CA GLY A 200 3.41 -5.16 7.41
C GLY A 200 2.96 -5.95 6.18
N ILE A 201 3.20 -5.44 4.98
CA ILE A 201 2.83 -6.12 3.73
C ILE A 201 4.02 -6.89 3.15
N ASN A 202 5.19 -6.24 3.05
CA ASN A 202 6.35 -6.77 2.34
C ASN A 202 7.55 -7.11 3.26
N GLY A 203 7.50 -6.72 4.55
CA GLY A 203 8.58 -6.94 5.50
C GLY A 203 9.81 -6.06 5.31
N ASN A 204 9.73 -5.06 4.43
CA ASN A 204 10.79 -4.08 4.25
C ASN A 204 10.87 -3.14 5.45
N THR A 205 12.07 -2.64 5.71
CA THR A 205 12.30 -1.64 6.75
C THR A 205 12.67 -0.30 6.13
N TYR A 206 12.12 0.77 6.74
CA TYR A 206 12.40 2.15 6.33
C TYR A 206 12.92 2.95 7.52
N GLU A 207 13.68 3.99 7.24
CA GLU A 207 14.04 4.98 8.26
C GLU A 207 12.82 5.84 8.59
N LEU A 208 12.77 6.35 9.82
CA LEU A 208 11.72 7.30 10.20
C LEU A 208 11.95 8.64 9.46
N PRO A 209 10.89 9.24 8.89
CA PRO A 209 10.99 10.57 8.31
C PRO A 209 11.52 11.59 9.33
N ASN A 210 12.34 12.54 8.88
CA ASN A 210 12.92 13.58 9.74
C ASN A 210 11.84 14.46 10.42
N SER A 211 10.66 14.56 9.79
CA SER A 211 9.49 15.26 10.34
C SER A 211 8.80 14.53 11.49
N PHE A 212 9.22 13.29 11.78
CA PHE A 212 8.60 12.47 12.80
C PHE A 212 9.20 12.72 14.17
N VAL A 213 8.58 13.60 14.94
CA VAL A 213 8.91 13.80 16.35
C VAL A 213 8.07 12.84 17.20
N MET A 214 8.72 11.89 17.88
CA MET A 214 8.09 11.12 18.95
C MET A 214 8.08 11.99 20.20
N THR A 215 6.95 12.59 20.50
CA THR A 215 6.66 13.15 21.83
C THR A 215 6.22 12.06 22.77
#